data_4349bcbaacd1efa3efa3a93d5f80efa5
#
_entry.id   4349bcbaacd1efa3efa3a93d5f80efa5
#
_cell.length_a   1.000
_cell.length_b   1.000
_cell.length_c   1.000
_cell.angle_alpha   90.00
_cell.angle_beta   90.00
_cell.angle_gamma   90.00
#
_symmetry.space_group_name_H-M   'P 1'
#
loop_
_entity.id
_entity.type
_entity.pdbx_description
1 polymer ?
#
loop_
_entity_poly.entity_id
_entity_poly.type
_entity_poly.pdbx_seq_one_letter_code
_entity_poly.pdbx_strand_id
1 'polypeptide(L)'
;ANADASYAGEMTLTDAVKWSKNTVAWNIYQQITPKTGSSFLIKMGFHKIWVDKDYNAGALGGFTYGVTTEEMAGGYAALANDGVYRKATCIRLIVDASNKTVVNETNRDSKVYDKSASRMMTQMLREVVLSGTGTSANVENAVVAGKTGTTNASKDVWFCGYSKYYTTTVWAGYDYPKEMSGVN
;
A
#
# COMPACT_ATOMS: atom_id res chain seq x y z
N ALA A 1 -0.79 1.20 -20.61
CA ALA A 1 -0.56 2.63 -20.82
C ALA A 1 -0.60 3.34 -19.46
N ASN A 2 -0.03 4.55 -19.37
CA ASN A 2 -0.22 5.42 -18.22
C ASN A 2 -1.65 5.98 -18.21
N ALA A 3 -2.15 6.36 -17.03
CA ALA A 3 -3.52 6.88 -16.89
C ALA A 3 -3.77 8.16 -17.71
N ASP A 4 -2.73 9.00 -17.84
CA ASP A 4 -2.74 10.23 -18.64
C ASP A 4 -2.40 10.01 -20.12
N ALA A 5 -2.29 8.76 -20.56
CA ALA A 5 -1.87 8.34 -21.90
C ALA A 5 -0.52 8.94 -22.35
N SER A 6 0.27 9.52 -21.46
CA SER A 6 1.54 10.18 -21.76
C SER A 6 2.73 9.24 -21.51
N TYR A 7 3.80 9.47 -22.27
CA TYR A 7 5.09 8.80 -22.12
C TYR A 7 6.18 9.86 -22.08
N ALA A 8 6.80 10.02 -20.90
CA ALA A 8 7.79 11.07 -20.65
C ALA A 8 9.24 10.64 -20.95
N GLY A 9 9.46 9.44 -21.52
CA GLY A 9 10.81 8.90 -21.71
C GLY A 9 11.44 8.43 -20.40
N GLU A 10 12.74 8.66 -20.25
CA GLU A 10 13.48 8.32 -19.03
C GLU A 10 13.06 9.24 -17.88
N MET A 11 12.89 8.66 -16.70
CA MET A 11 12.53 9.40 -15.48
C MET A 11 13.12 8.73 -14.23
N THR A 12 13.16 9.48 -13.14
CA THR A 12 13.55 8.93 -11.84
C THR A 12 12.45 8.03 -11.26
N LEU A 13 12.81 7.08 -10.38
CA LEU A 13 11.82 6.29 -9.66
C LEU A 13 10.94 7.18 -8.76
N THR A 14 11.48 8.25 -8.22
CA THR A 14 10.74 9.24 -7.45
C THR A 14 9.63 9.86 -8.28
N ASP A 15 9.92 10.32 -9.48
CA ASP A 15 8.92 10.89 -10.39
C ASP A 15 7.89 9.84 -10.84
N ALA A 16 8.34 8.62 -11.08
CA ALA A 16 7.44 7.54 -11.46
C ALA A 16 6.42 7.21 -10.37
N VAL A 17 6.84 7.18 -9.10
CA VAL A 17 5.94 6.99 -7.95
C VAL A 17 5.07 8.22 -7.73
N LYS A 18 5.66 9.42 -7.75
CA LYS A 18 4.99 10.71 -7.58
C LYS A 18 3.83 10.90 -8.54
N TRP A 19 4.04 10.60 -9.83
CA TRP A 19 3.05 10.75 -10.89
C TRP A 19 2.31 9.45 -11.24
N SER A 20 2.47 8.41 -10.42
CA SER A 20 1.78 7.12 -10.58
C SER A 20 1.92 6.52 -11.98
N LYS A 21 3.15 6.46 -12.52
CA LYS A 21 3.40 5.98 -13.88
C LYS A 21 3.33 4.45 -13.97
N ASN A 22 2.25 3.97 -14.54
CA ASN A 22 1.92 2.55 -14.66
C ASN A 22 2.99 1.75 -15.43
N THR A 23 3.55 2.33 -16.50
CA THR A 23 4.56 1.66 -17.33
C THR A 23 5.83 1.34 -16.55
N VAL A 24 6.25 2.23 -15.65
CA VAL A 24 7.43 2.02 -14.80
C VAL A 24 7.14 0.93 -13.76
N ALA A 25 6.00 1.01 -13.07
CA ALA A 25 5.59 0.00 -12.10
C ALA A 25 5.51 -1.40 -12.75
N TRP A 26 4.91 -1.49 -13.92
CA TRP A 26 4.80 -2.72 -14.70
C TRP A 26 6.18 -3.31 -15.05
N ASN A 27 7.09 -2.49 -15.59
CA ASN A 27 8.42 -2.94 -15.98
C ASN A 27 9.23 -3.44 -14.78
N ILE A 28 9.20 -2.73 -13.66
CA ILE A 28 9.89 -3.15 -12.44
C ILE A 28 9.30 -4.47 -11.91
N TYR A 29 7.97 -4.58 -11.90
CA TYR A 29 7.31 -5.80 -11.44
C TYR A 29 7.68 -7.01 -12.28
N GLN A 30 7.80 -6.85 -13.60
CA GLN A 30 8.28 -7.92 -14.49
C GLN A 30 9.73 -8.32 -14.19
N GLN A 31 10.61 -7.35 -13.89
CA GLN A 31 12.01 -7.63 -13.57
C GLN A 31 12.17 -8.42 -12.26
N ILE A 32 11.40 -8.09 -11.23
CA ILE A 32 11.41 -8.83 -9.95
C ILE A 32 10.59 -10.12 -10.00
N THR A 33 9.80 -10.34 -11.04
CA THR A 33 8.78 -11.36 -11.27
C THR A 33 7.51 -11.21 -10.42
N PRO A 34 6.33 -11.51 -10.97
CA PRO A 34 5.06 -11.47 -10.22
C PRO A 34 5.08 -12.33 -8.96
N LYS A 35 5.68 -13.52 -9.05
CA LYS A 35 5.81 -14.44 -7.92
C LYS A 35 6.59 -13.82 -6.76
N THR A 36 7.69 -13.14 -7.06
CA THR A 36 8.48 -12.43 -6.03
C THR A 36 7.68 -11.29 -5.42
N GLY A 37 7.09 -10.41 -6.25
CA GLY A 37 6.27 -9.30 -5.77
C GLY A 37 5.12 -9.76 -4.86
N SER A 38 4.35 -10.75 -5.31
CA SER A 38 3.24 -11.34 -4.54
C SER A 38 3.70 -11.99 -3.23
N SER A 39 4.91 -12.57 -3.19
CA SER A 39 5.44 -13.20 -1.97
C SER A 39 5.58 -12.22 -0.80
N PHE A 40 5.88 -10.96 -1.06
CA PHE A 40 5.92 -9.91 -0.04
C PHE A 40 4.53 -9.62 0.53
N LEU A 41 3.52 -9.55 -0.32
CA LEU A 41 2.14 -9.34 0.12
C LEU A 41 1.62 -10.53 0.94
N ILE A 42 1.91 -11.75 0.49
CA ILE A 42 1.55 -12.98 1.23
C ILE A 42 2.21 -13.00 2.62
N LYS A 43 3.48 -12.60 2.74
CA LYS A 43 4.16 -12.48 4.04
C LYS A 43 3.51 -11.46 4.97
N MET A 44 2.86 -10.44 4.41
CA MET A 44 2.11 -9.43 5.16
C MET A 44 0.64 -9.82 5.39
N GLY A 45 0.26 -11.07 5.10
CA GLY A 45 -1.07 -11.59 5.40
C GLY A 45 -2.17 -11.16 4.45
N PHE A 46 -1.84 -10.71 3.24
CA PHE A 46 -2.84 -10.48 2.19
C PHE A 46 -3.44 -11.83 1.76
N HIS A 47 -4.70 -12.05 2.10
CA HIS A 47 -5.27 -13.39 2.15
C HIS A 47 -5.49 -14.06 0.80
N LYS A 48 -5.77 -13.30 -0.27
CA LYS A 48 -6.18 -13.86 -1.56
C LYS A 48 -5.20 -13.60 -2.70
N ILE A 49 -4.07 -12.97 -2.44
CA ILE A 49 -3.04 -12.64 -3.45
C ILE A 49 -2.41 -13.88 -4.09
N TRP A 50 -2.43 -15.02 -3.41
CA TRP A 50 -1.88 -16.27 -3.93
C TRP A 50 -2.55 -16.72 -5.26
N VAL A 51 -3.79 -16.29 -5.53
CA VAL A 51 -4.50 -16.56 -6.79
C VAL A 51 -3.84 -15.83 -7.95
N ASP A 52 -3.33 -14.63 -7.69
CA ASP A 52 -2.78 -13.71 -8.70
C ASP A 52 -1.24 -13.73 -8.76
N LYS A 53 -0.59 -14.65 -8.04
CA LYS A 53 0.88 -14.68 -7.85
C LYS A 53 1.70 -14.74 -9.15
N ASP A 54 1.11 -15.21 -10.24
CA ASP A 54 1.76 -15.36 -11.54
C ASP A 54 1.31 -14.29 -12.56
N TYR A 55 0.41 -13.36 -12.15
CA TYR A 55 -0.14 -12.35 -13.05
C TYR A 55 0.50 -10.98 -12.89
N ASN A 56 0.84 -10.36 -14.02
CA ASN A 56 1.43 -9.03 -14.07
C ASN A 56 0.48 -7.90 -13.61
N ALA A 57 -0.83 -8.14 -13.61
CA ALA A 57 -1.84 -7.15 -13.19
C ALA A 57 -1.64 -6.67 -11.75
N GLY A 58 -1.02 -7.51 -10.89
CA GLY A 58 -0.63 -7.14 -9.53
C GLY A 58 0.29 -5.92 -9.45
N ALA A 59 1.06 -5.62 -10.50
CA ALA A 59 1.88 -4.41 -10.60
C ALA A 59 1.08 -3.11 -10.43
N LEU A 60 -0.21 -3.15 -10.80
CA LEU A 60 -1.12 -2.00 -10.82
C LEU A 60 -2.31 -2.19 -9.84
N GLY A 61 -2.22 -3.19 -8.97
CA GLY A 61 -3.31 -3.50 -8.03
C GLY A 61 -4.48 -4.28 -8.64
N GLY A 62 -4.31 -4.84 -9.82
CA GLY A 62 -5.32 -5.67 -10.49
C GLY A 62 -5.38 -7.08 -9.90
N PHE A 63 -6.04 -7.25 -8.76
CA PHE A 63 -6.23 -8.52 -8.08
C PHE A 63 -7.64 -9.07 -8.29
N THR A 64 -7.75 -10.38 -8.50
CA THR A 64 -9.02 -11.08 -8.77
C THR A 64 -10.07 -10.82 -7.68
N TYR A 65 -9.67 -10.84 -6.42
CA TYR A 65 -10.56 -10.63 -5.27
C TYR A 65 -10.36 -9.28 -4.59
N GLY A 66 -9.49 -8.43 -5.13
CA GLY A 66 -9.12 -7.17 -4.47
C GLY A 66 -8.35 -7.40 -3.16
N VAL A 67 -8.30 -6.34 -2.36
CA VAL A 67 -7.64 -6.29 -1.06
C VAL A 67 -8.51 -5.50 -0.08
N THR A 68 -8.35 -5.75 1.22
CA THR A 68 -9.08 -5.01 2.25
C THR A 68 -8.32 -3.76 2.68
N THR A 69 -9.02 -2.80 3.27
CA THR A 69 -8.40 -1.61 3.88
C THR A 69 -7.47 -1.99 5.02
N GLU A 70 -7.78 -3.05 5.79
CA GLU A 70 -6.91 -3.56 6.86
C GLU A 70 -5.59 -4.10 6.30
N GLU A 71 -5.62 -4.92 5.24
CA GLU A 71 -4.43 -5.44 4.57
C GLU A 71 -3.55 -4.31 4.05
N MET A 72 -4.14 -3.32 3.39
CA MET A 72 -3.43 -2.14 2.89
C MET A 72 -2.82 -1.33 4.03
N ALA A 73 -3.56 -1.08 5.11
CA ALA A 73 -3.03 -0.38 6.28
C ALA A 73 -1.84 -1.13 6.88
N GLY A 74 -1.93 -2.46 7.01
CA GLY A 74 -0.81 -3.30 7.47
C GLY A 74 0.42 -3.21 6.58
N GLY A 75 0.23 -3.24 5.25
CA GLY A 75 1.31 -3.10 4.27
C GLY A 75 2.01 -1.74 4.35
N TYR A 76 1.26 -0.65 4.43
CA TYR A 76 1.83 0.70 4.59
C TYR A 76 2.44 0.92 5.98
N ALA A 77 1.87 0.33 7.03
CA ALA A 77 2.47 0.33 8.37
C ALA A 77 3.84 -0.36 8.39
N ALA A 78 4.05 -1.41 7.59
CA ALA A 78 5.35 -2.06 7.46
C ALA A 78 6.41 -1.11 6.86
N LEU A 79 6.04 -0.27 5.89
CA LEU A 79 6.94 0.78 5.36
C LEU A 79 7.27 1.83 6.43
N ALA A 80 6.26 2.30 7.18
CA ALA A 80 6.43 3.24 8.28
C ALA A 80 7.31 2.69 9.41
N ASN A 81 7.32 1.37 9.58
CA ASN A 81 8.05 0.64 10.64
C ASN A 81 9.37 0.02 10.12
N ASP A 82 10.10 0.75 9.27
CA ASP A 82 11.42 0.34 8.75
C ASP A 82 11.43 -1.08 8.12
N GLY A 83 10.32 -1.48 7.49
CA GLY A 83 10.18 -2.77 6.79
C GLY A 83 9.70 -3.94 7.66
N VAL A 84 9.31 -3.67 8.89
CA VAL A 84 8.79 -4.68 9.82
C VAL A 84 7.26 -4.64 9.82
N TYR A 85 6.66 -5.71 9.31
CA TYR A 85 5.22 -5.93 9.35
C TYR A 85 4.78 -6.42 10.72
N ARG A 86 3.69 -5.85 11.21
CA ARG A 86 2.99 -6.30 12.43
C ARG A 86 1.54 -6.53 12.09
N LYS A 87 1.04 -7.73 12.37
CA LYS A 87 -0.36 -8.06 12.16
C LYS A 87 -1.26 -7.12 12.96
N ALA A 88 -2.28 -6.58 12.32
CA ALA A 88 -3.30 -5.76 12.99
C ALA A 88 -4.02 -6.60 14.07
N THR A 89 -4.23 -6.02 15.23
CA THR A 89 -5.00 -6.60 16.34
C THR A 89 -5.59 -5.50 17.21
N CYS A 90 -6.79 -5.70 17.69
CA CYS A 90 -7.41 -4.88 18.73
C CYS A 90 -7.19 -5.45 20.16
N ILE A 91 -6.62 -6.66 20.25
CA ILE A 91 -6.36 -7.34 21.53
C ILE A 91 -4.85 -7.54 21.67
N ARG A 92 -4.24 -6.92 22.65
CA ARG A 92 -2.82 -7.10 22.96
C ARG A 92 -2.56 -8.14 24.04
N LEU A 93 -3.40 -8.14 25.06
CA LEU A 93 -3.21 -9.00 26.22
C LEU A 93 -4.58 -9.36 26.82
N ILE A 94 -4.77 -10.62 27.13
CA ILE A 94 -5.87 -11.11 27.97
C ILE A 94 -5.26 -11.83 29.15
N VAL A 95 -5.70 -11.48 30.36
CA VAL A 95 -5.35 -12.17 31.58
C VAL A 95 -6.62 -12.71 32.26
N ASP A 96 -6.51 -13.82 32.98
CA ASP A 96 -7.58 -14.37 33.78
C ASP A 96 -7.68 -13.65 35.16
N ALA A 97 -8.64 -14.06 35.98
CA ALA A 97 -8.87 -13.48 37.30
C ALA A 97 -7.68 -13.64 38.28
N SER A 98 -6.75 -14.54 37.99
CA SER A 98 -5.51 -14.77 38.75
C SER A 98 -4.29 -14.04 38.14
N ASN A 99 -4.51 -13.09 37.22
CA ASN A 99 -3.47 -12.39 36.46
C ASN A 99 -2.59 -13.32 35.57
N LYS A 100 -3.03 -14.54 35.30
CA LYS A 100 -2.34 -15.41 34.37
C LYS A 100 -2.65 -15.00 32.92
N THR A 101 -1.62 -14.86 32.13
CA THR A 101 -1.75 -14.52 30.69
C THR A 101 -2.44 -15.65 29.94
N VAL A 102 -3.56 -15.35 29.30
CA VAL A 102 -4.34 -16.23 28.43
C VAL A 102 -3.98 -15.99 26.95
N VAL A 103 -3.88 -14.70 26.57
CA VAL A 103 -3.48 -14.26 25.22
C VAL A 103 -2.40 -13.20 25.35
N ASN A 104 -1.35 -13.33 24.53
CA ASN A 104 -0.31 -12.31 24.39
C ASN A 104 0.05 -12.14 22.91
N GLU A 105 -0.39 -11.04 22.31
CA GLU A 105 -0.16 -10.69 20.90
C GLU A 105 0.99 -9.68 20.72
N THR A 106 1.86 -9.50 21.71
CA THR A 106 2.88 -8.44 21.72
C THR A 106 4.06 -8.67 20.79
N ASN A 107 4.28 -9.88 20.26
CA ASN A 107 5.49 -10.26 19.51
C ASN A 107 5.18 -11.01 18.22
N ARG A 108 4.49 -10.34 17.26
CA ARG A 108 4.24 -10.89 15.92
C ARG A 108 4.87 -10.07 14.81
N ASP A 109 6.09 -9.62 15.05
CA ASP A 109 6.84 -8.82 14.08
C ASP A 109 7.49 -9.72 13.03
N SER A 110 7.35 -9.37 11.76
CA SER A 110 7.97 -10.07 10.64
C SER A 110 8.72 -9.08 9.75
N LYS A 111 10.03 -9.26 9.59
CA LYS A 111 10.80 -8.45 8.64
C LYS A 111 10.38 -8.81 7.22
N VAL A 112 9.85 -7.83 6.49
CA VAL A 112 9.39 -7.96 5.10
C VAL A 112 10.32 -7.25 4.14
N TYR A 113 10.69 -6.00 4.46
CA TYR A 113 11.58 -5.18 3.64
C TYR A 113 12.85 -4.82 4.38
N ASP A 114 13.88 -4.46 3.65
CA ASP A 114 15.04 -3.84 4.25
C ASP A 114 14.73 -2.40 4.67
N LYS A 115 15.31 -1.99 5.78
CA LYS A 115 15.13 -0.67 6.36
C LYS A 115 15.48 0.46 5.39
N SER A 116 16.58 0.33 4.64
CA SER A 116 16.97 1.30 3.61
C SER A 116 15.94 1.42 2.50
N ALA A 117 15.43 0.28 2.00
CA ALA A 117 14.41 0.26 0.96
C ALA A 117 13.10 0.90 1.44
N SER A 118 12.66 0.60 2.68
CA SER A 118 11.46 1.20 3.28
C SER A 118 11.59 2.72 3.42
N ARG A 119 12.76 3.21 3.82
CA ARG A 119 13.02 4.65 3.97
C ARG A 119 13.11 5.36 2.63
N MET A 120 13.72 4.74 1.61
CA MET A 120 13.73 5.27 0.25
C MET A 120 12.29 5.34 -0.30
N MET A 121 11.48 4.28 -0.12
CA MET A 121 10.08 4.30 -0.52
C MET A 121 9.30 5.39 0.22
N THR A 122 9.55 5.58 1.52
CA THR A 122 8.92 6.66 2.31
C THR A 122 9.23 8.04 1.72
N GLN A 123 10.47 8.29 1.28
CA GLN A 123 10.82 9.55 0.62
C GLN A 123 10.05 9.74 -0.69
N MET A 124 9.96 8.70 -1.53
CA MET A 124 9.19 8.75 -2.78
C MET A 124 7.69 8.99 -2.52
N LEU A 125 7.11 8.31 -1.52
CA LEU A 125 5.71 8.47 -1.12
C LEU A 125 5.42 9.84 -0.50
N ARG A 126 6.41 10.47 0.13
CA ARG A 126 6.32 11.84 0.59
C ARG A 126 6.18 12.82 -0.57
N GLU A 127 6.93 12.63 -1.66
CA GLU A 127 6.83 13.46 -2.86
C GLU A 127 5.45 13.36 -3.52
N VAL A 128 4.76 12.22 -3.43
CA VAL A 128 3.36 12.09 -3.88
C VAL A 128 2.45 13.09 -3.18
N VAL A 129 2.63 13.26 -1.86
CA VAL A 129 1.82 14.16 -1.03
C VAL A 129 2.27 15.61 -1.14
N LEU A 130 3.56 15.89 -1.29
CA LEU A 130 4.07 17.26 -1.37
C LEU A 130 3.76 17.95 -2.71
N SER A 131 3.87 17.21 -3.81
CA SER A 131 3.82 17.81 -5.14
C SER A 131 3.36 16.86 -6.25
N GLY A 132 2.77 15.72 -5.89
CA GLY A 132 2.30 14.69 -6.82
C GLY A 132 0.78 14.54 -6.82
N THR A 133 0.32 13.31 -7.06
CA THR A 133 -1.11 12.99 -7.18
C THR A 133 -1.88 13.04 -5.86
N GLY A 134 -1.19 13.13 -4.72
CA GLY A 134 -1.78 13.08 -3.38
C GLY A 134 -1.74 14.40 -2.61
N THR A 135 -1.62 15.55 -3.26
CA THR A 135 -1.46 16.85 -2.60
C THR A 135 -2.60 17.22 -1.65
N SER A 136 -3.81 16.73 -1.92
CA SER A 136 -4.97 16.94 -1.03
C SER A 136 -4.81 16.25 0.35
N ALA A 137 -3.89 15.30 0.48
CA ALA A 137 -3.58 14.64 1.75
C ALA A 137 -2.44 15.32 2.52
N ASN A 138 -1.95 16.46 2.04
CA ASN A 138 -0.93 17.24 2.75
C ASN A 138 -1.58 17.93 3.97
N VAL A 139 -1.12 17.55 5.16
CA VAL A 139 -1.64 18.07 6.44
C VAL A 139 -0.62 19.03 7.03
N GLU A 140 -1.12 20.20 7.44
CA GLU A 140 -0.29 21.19 8.13
C GLU A 140 0.32 20.60 9.42
N ASN A 141 1.59 20.87 9.65
CA ASN A 141 2.34 20.41 10.82
C ASN A 141 2.53 18.88 10.94
N ALA A 142 2.26 18.10 9.87
CA ALA A 142 2.53 16.68 9.83
C ALA A 142 3.31 16.28 8.58
N VAL A 143 4.26 15.36 8.74
CA VAL A 143 4.94 14.73 7.60
C VAL A 143 4.12 13.49 7.22
N VAL A 144 3.51 13.54 6.04
CA VAL A 144 2.70 12.45 5.49
C VAL A 144 3.40 11.87 4.27
N ALA A 145 3.46 10.55 4.21
CA ALA A 145 3.85 9.78 3.03
C ALA A 145 2.65 8.92 2.60
N GLY A 146 2.34 8.87 1.32
CA GLY A 146 1.15 8.13 0.89
C GLY A 146 1.05 7.99 -0.62
N LYS A 147 0.04 7.23 -1.05
CA LYS A 147 -0.22 6.95 -2.46
C LYS A 147 -1.71 6.95 -2.74
N THR A 148 -2.08 7.57 -3.82
CA THR A 148 -3.41 7.48 -4.42
C THR A 148 -3.54 6.23 -5.29
N GLY A 149 -4.73 5.72 -5.41
CA GLY A 149 -5.08 4.67 -6.36
C GLY A 149 -6.45 4.94 -6.97
N THR A 150 -6.58 4.76 -8.27
CA THR A 150 -7.86 4.90 -8.98
C THR A 150 -7.92 3.82 -10.05
N THR A 151 -8.96 3.01 -10.02
CA THR A 151 -9.20 2.00 -11.05
C THR A 151 -9.82 2.61 -12.31
N ASN A 152 -9.81 1.87 -13.42
CA ASN A 152 -10.45 2.29 -14.65
C ASN A 152 -11.92 2.64 -14.41
N ALA A 153 -12.38 3.74 -15.02
CA ALA A 153 -13.72 4.29 -14.84
C ALA A 153 -14.06 4.62 -13.37
N SER A 154 -13.06 4.97 -12.56
CA SER A 154 -13.22 5.38 -11.15
C SER A 154 -14.15 4.46 -10.35
N LYS A 155 -14.04 3.15 -10.53
CA LYS A 155 -14.84 2.17 -9.79
C LYS A 155 -14.38 2.02 -8.34
N ASP A 156 -13.07 2.20 -8.13
CA ASP A 156 -12.44 2.22 -6.82
C ASP A 156 -11.49 3.41 -6.73
N VAL A 157 -11.56 4.12 -5.63
CA VAL A 157 -10.64 5.20 -5.31
C VAL A 157 -10.02 4.93 -3.94
N TRP A 158 -8.70 5.03 -3.88
CA TRP A 158 -7.91 4.73 -2.71
C TRP A 158 -7.00 5.87 -2.34
N PHE A 159 -6.82 6.07 -1.05
CA PHE A 159 -5.65 6.72 -0.49
C PHE A 159 -5.11 5.87 0.65
N CYS A 160 -3.83 5.52 0.59
CA CYS A 160 -3.11 4.84 1.65
C CYS A 160 -1.93 5.72 2.07
N GLY A 161 -1.88 6.10 3.33
CA GLY A 161 -0.83 6.99 3.82
C GLY A 161 -0.50 6.76 5.28
N TYR A 162 0.62 7.31 5.70
CA TYR A 162 1.10 7.24 7.07
C TYR A 162 1.89 8.47 7.47
N SER A 163 1.89 8.74 8.73
CA SER A 163 2.77 9.67 9.42
C SER A 163 3.72 8.90 10.35
N LYS A 164 4.47 9.60 11.17
CA LYS A 164 5.27 8.97 12.23
C LYS A 164 4.43 8.17 13.24
N TYR A 165 3.13 8.50 13.38
CA TYR A 165 2.30 8.02 14.47
C TYR A 165 1.13 7.14 14.01
N TYR A 166 0.61 7.38 12.81
CA TYR A 166 -0.62 6.76 12.31
C TYR A 166 -0.46 6.28 10.87
N THR A 167 -1.08 5.16 10.57
CA THR A 167 -1.32 4.69 9.20
C THR A 167 -2.81 4.70 8.93
N THR A 168 -3.21 5.25 7.80
CA THR A 168 -4.59 5.38 7.38
C THR A 168 -4.77 4.89 5.97
N THR A 169 -5.82 4.12 5.74
CA THR A 169 -6.23 3.66 4.42
C THR A 169 -7.70 3.96 4.23
N VAL A 170 -8.01 4.64 3.15
CA VAL A 170 -9.38 4.99 2.77
C VAL A 170 -9.67 4.39 1.41
N TRP A 171 -10.83 3.76 1.29
CA TRP A 171 -11.39 3.27 0.04
C TRP A 171 -12.78 3.86 -0.16
N ALA A 172 -13.05 4.25 -1.39
CA ALA A 172 -14.39 4.60 -1.83
C ALA A 172 -14.73 3.79 -3.09
N GLY A 173 -15.91 3.22 -3.11
CA GLY A 173 -16.39 2.36 -4.17
C GLY A 173 -17.74 1.75 -3.85
N TYR A 174 -18.20 0.86 -4.71
CA TYR A 174 -19.41 0.07 -4.50
C TYR A 174 -19.04 -1.40 -4.35
N ASP A 175 -19.78 -2.15 -3.52
CA ASP A 175 -19.59 -3.60 -3.34
C ASP A 175 -19.68 -4.38 -4.68
N TYR A 176 -20.57 -3.93 -5.56
CA TYR A 176 -20.59 -4.34 -6.96
C TYR A 176 -19.91 -3.23 -7.79
N PRO A 177 -18.76 -3.50 -8.45
CA PRO A 177 -17.96 -2.48 -9.13
C PRO A 177 -18.78 -1.66 -10.13
N LYS A 178 -18.98 -0.38 -9.83
CA LYS A 178 -19.75 0.58 -10.61
C LYS A 178 -18.98 1.89 -10.68
N GLU A 179 -19.04 2.56 -11.82
CA GLU A 179 -18.47 3.89 -11.99
C GLU A 179 -19.04 4.90 -10.99
N MET A 180 -18.18 5.67 -10.36
CA MET A 180 -18.55 6.77 -9.48
C MET A 180 -18.46 8.09 -10.26
N SER A 181 -19.56 8.85 -10.29
CA SER A 181 -19.58 10.18 -10.88
C SER A 181 -19.03 11.23 -9.91
N GLY A 182 -18.29 12.22 -10.44
CA GLY A 182 -17.80 13.35 -9.64
C GLY A 182 -16.61 13.05 -8.72
N VAL A 183 -15.94 11.94 -8.92
CA VAL A 183 -14.71 11.59 -8.21
C VAL A 183 -13.53 11.87 -9.13
N ASN A 184 -12.74 12.89 -8.80
CA ASN A 184 -11.50 13.27 -9.49
C ASN A 184 -10.32 13.12 -8.54
#